data_ac77e8ab8524d7732621b897bfdea8ca
#
_entry.id   ac77e8ab8524d7732621b897bfdea8ca
#
_cell.length_a   1.000
_cell.length_b   1.000
_cell.length_c   1.000
_cell.angle_alpha   90.00
_cell.angle_beta   90.00
_cell.angle_gamma   90.00
#
_symmetry.space_group_name_H-M   'P 1'
#
loop_
_entity.id
_entity.type
_entity.pdbx_description
1 polymer ?
#
loop_
_entity_poly.entity_id
_entity_poly.type
_entity_poly.pdbx_seq_one_letter_code
_entity_poly.pdbx_strand_id
1 'polypeptide(L)'
;FFTEEYRLNHLIHTYSKPYIAFMDGIVMGGGMGISQGASVRVVTERTKMAMPETNIGLFPDVGGGHFLGSCPGRVGEYMALTGHVIGGAQAVAWNLADLIVPSQHLHQAWEALEHFRPSSPDELRRLWQRWCEQAHWNVPSQAPEGLRPELEAAFALPTVSEIVAALEAAGIQCQMAAKAFGRTTGNDIDHPAHGGAAVLGRSGALDHLDVFH
;
A
#
# COMPACT_ATOMS: atom_id res chain seq x y z
N PHE A 1 8.36 -18.37 10.38
CA PHE A 1 8.41 -17.40 9.29
C PHE A 1 7.75 -16.09 9.73
N PHE A 2 6.43 -16.02 9.92
CA PHE A 2 5.70 -14.79 10.25
C PHE A 2 6.23 -14.04 11.48
N THR A 3 6.62 -14.76 12.54
CA THR A 3 7.18 -14.14 13.75
C THR A 3 8.43 -13.31 13.45
N GLU A 4 9.33 -13.81 12.61
CA GLU A 4 10.56 -13.09 12.26
C GLU A 4 10.27 -11.95 11.28
N GLU A 5 9.34 -12.14 10.36
CA GLU A 5 8.91 -11.11 9.43
C GLU A 5 8.28 -9.92 10.18
N TYR A 6 7.37 -10.17 11.11
CA TYR A 6 6.74 -9.09 11.88
C TYR A 6 7.71 -8.40 12.85
N ARG A 7 8.69 -9.13 13.40
CA ARG A 7 9.79 -8.51 14.17
C ARG A 7 10.63 -7.57 13.30
N LEU A 8 10.92 -7.96 12.05
CA LEU A 8 11.62 -7.11 11.10
C LEU A 8 10.79 -5.88 10.74
N ASN A 9 9.50 -6.04 10.46
CA ASN A 9 8.60 -4.93 10.17
C ASN A 9 8.57 -3.94 11.36
N HIS A 10 8.42 -4.45 12.59
CA HIS A 10 8.48 -3.61 13.78
C HIS A 10 9.82 -2.89 13.93
N LEU A 11 10.94 -3.59 13.71
CA LEU A 11 12.26 -2.98 13.74
C LEU A 11 12.39 -1.84 12.73
N ILE A 12 11.92 -2.02 11.50
CA ILE A 12 11.95 -1.00 10.46
C ILE A 12 11.17 0.25 10.89
N HIS A 13 9.95 0.06 11.41
CA HIS A 13 9.09 1.16 11.87
C HIS A 13 9.65 1.92 13.08
N THR A 14 10.44 1.25 13.90
CA THR A 14 11.04 1.84 15.12
C THR A 14 12.52 2.18 14.96
N TYR A 15 13.07 2.02 13.76
CA TYR A 15 14.49 2.21 13.51
C TYR A 15 14.90 3.66 13.68
N SER A 16 15.93 3.91 14.51
CA SER A 16 16.36 5.26 14.89
C SER A 16 17.15 6.00 13.82
N LYS A 17 17.62 5.30 12.79
CA LYS A 17 18.35 5.91 11.66
C LYS A 17 17.43 6.00 10.44
N PRO A 18 17.64 6.98 9.54
CA PRO A 18 16.91 7.02 8.29
C PRO A 18 17.06 5.71 7.51
N TYR A 19 15.94 5.10 7.20
CA TYR A 19 15.85 3.93 6.33
C TYR A 19 15.22 4.36 5.01
N ILE A 20 15.86 4.02 3.89
CA ILE A 20 15.41 4.42 2.56
C ILE A 20 15.09 3.17 1.77
N ALA A 21 13.91 3.10 1.19
CA ALA A 21 13.49 1.98 0.34
C ALA A 21 13.49 2.41 -1.14
N PHE A 22 14.30 1.75 -1.95
CA PHE A 22 14.24 1.84 -3.41
C PHE A 22 13.39 0.71 -3.95
N MET A 23 12.25 1.04 -4.50
CA MET A 23 11.23 0.12 -4.97
C MET A 23 11.19 0.13 -6.50
N ASP A 24 12.10 -0.64 -7.13
CA ASP A 24 12.26 -0.67 -8.57
C ASP A 24 11.84 -2.04 -9.14
N GLY A 25 10.55 -2.24 -9.33
CA GLY A 25 9.99 -3.50 -9.81
C GLY A 25 8.81 -3.95 -8.96
N ILE A 26 8.72 -5.25 -8.64
CA ILE A 26 7.60 -5.83 -7.90
C ILE A 26 7.78 -5.58 -6.40
N VAL A 27 6.78 -4.93 -5.79
CA VAL A 27 6.69 -4.62 -4.37
C VAL A 27 5.32 -5.06 -3.87
N MET A 28 5.22 -6.31 -3.41
CA MET A 28 3.96 -6.93 -3.02
C MET A 28 4.10 -7.67 -1.70
N GLY A 29 3.02 -7.75 -0.91
CA GLY A 29 3.00 -8.49 0.34
C GLY A 29 4.16 -8.12 1.27
N GLY A 30 5.04 -9.06 1.61
CA GLY A 30 6.24 -8.82 2.41
C GLY A 30 7.13 -7.69 1.87
N GLY A 31 7.18 -7.48 0.54
CA GLY A 31 7.87 -6.33 -0.07
C GLY A 31 7.28 -4.99 0.36
N MET A 32 5.95 -4.90 0.52
CA MET A 32 5.30 -3.73 1.13
C MET A 32 5.70 -3.61 2.61
N GLY A 33 5.69 -4.72 3.35
CA GLY A 33 6.04 -4.75 4.77
C GLY A 33 7.42 -4.18 5.07
N ILE A 34 8.42 -4.50 4.27
CA ILE A 34 9.79 -3.99 4.46
C ILE A 34 9.99 -2.57 3.90
N SER A 35 9.13 -2.09 3.01
CA SER A 35 9.31 -0.79 2.37
C SER A 35 8.46 0.32 2.99
N GLN A 36 7.25 0.01 3.47
CA GLN A 36 6.30 1.05 3.91
C GLN A 36 6.69 1.73 5.23
N GLY A 37 7.49 1.07 6.08
CA GLY A 37 8.08 1.69 7.26
C GLY A 37 9.31 2.57 6.98
N ALA A 38 9.73 2.72 5.72
CA ALA A 38 10.88 3.53 5.36
C ALA A 38 10.63 5.04 5.58
N SER A 39 11.69 5.75 5.99
CA SER A 39 11.69 7.21 6.13
C SER A 39 11.53 7.92 4.79
N VAL A 40 12.05 7.32 3.71
CA VAL A 40 11.90 7.78 2.33
C VAL A 40 11.65 6.59 1.44
N ARG A 41 10.55 6.64 0.69
CA ARG A 41 10.07 5.59 -0.20
C ARG A 41 10.20 6.07 -1.64
N VAL A 42 11.13 5.47 -2.38
CA VAL A 42 11.45 5.85 -3.77
C VAL A 42 10.93 4.78 -4.72
N VAL A 43 10.14 5.17 -5.69
CA VAL A 43 9.61 4.31 -6.75
C VAL A 43 10.16 4.70 -8.12
N THR A 44 9.93 3.85 -9.11
CA THR A 44 10.29 4.12 -10.51
C THR A 44 9.09 3.90 -11.43
N GLU A 45 9.26 4.12 -12.72
CA GLU A 45 8.25 3.76 -13.73
C GLU A 45 8.04 2.25 -13.86
N ARG A 46 8.98 1.43 -13.34
CA ARG A 46 8.89 -0.03 -13.34
C ARG A 46 8.17 -0.60 -12.13
N THR A 47 7.92 0.23 -11.12
CA THR A 47 7.29 -0.22 -9.87
C THR A 47 5.89 -0.79 -10.13
N LYS A 48 5.64 -1.96 -9.53
CA LYS A 48 4.32 -2.60 -9.46
C LYS A 48 4.06 -2.95 -8.00
N MET A 49 3.10 -2.27 -7.41
CA MET A 49 2.82 -2.34 -5.98
C MET A 49 1.42 -2.87 -5.73
N ALA A 50 1.26 -3.80 -4.79
CA ALA A 50 -0.04 -4.35 -4.40
C ALA A 50 0.03 -5.05 -3.04
N MET A 51 -1.15 -5.25 -2.42
CA MET A 51 -1.37 -6.19 -1.33
C MET A 51 -2.31 -7.29 -1.82
N PRO A 52 -1.77 -8.36 -2.45
CA PRO A 52 -2.57 -9.37 -3.13
C PRO A 52 -3.02 -10.53 -2.23
N GLU A 53 -2.88 -10.42 -0.91
CA GLU A 53 -3.10 -11.49 0.06
C GLU A 53 -4.51 -12.07 -0.04
N THR A 54 -5.50 -11.25 -0.36
CA THR A 54 -6.89 -11.68 -0.54
C THR A 54 -7.05 -12.71 -1.67
N ASN A 55 -6.15 -12.74 -2.66
CA ASN A 55 -6.16 -13.74 -3.72
C ASN A 55 -5.79 -15.14 -3.23
N ILE A 56 -5.17 -15.26 -2.06
CA ILE A 56 -4.79 -16.53 -1.43
C ILE A 56 -5.52 -16.79 -0.12
N GLY A 57 -6.58 -16.03 0.16
CA GLY A 57 -7.40 -16.22 1.37
C GLY A 57 -6.82 -15.63 2.64
N LEU A 58 -5.86 -14.72 2.52
CA LEU A 58 -5.31 -13.96 3.63
C LEU A 58 -5.81 -12.50 3.57
N PHE A 59 -5.61 -11.77 4.66
CA PHE A 59 -5.77 -10.32 4.71
C PHE A 59 -4.41 -9.65 4.51
N PRO A 60 -4.36 -8.36 4.09
CA PRO A 60 -3.12 -7.59 4.08
C PRO A 60 -2.51 -7.51 5.48
N ASP A 61 -1.42 -8.24 5.69
CA ASP A 61 -0.64 -8.28 6.94
C ASP A 61 0.54 -7.29 6.89
N VAL A 62 1.66 -7.59 7.51
CA VAL A 62 2.93 -6.82 7.49
C VAL A 62 2.79 -5.30 7.73
N GLY A 63 1.79 -4.89 8.50
CA GLY A 63 1.47 -3.47 8.72
C GLY A 63 0.51 -2.87 7.68
N GLY A 64 -0.10 -3.71 6.83
CA GLY A 64 -1.03 -3.30 5.77
C GLY A 64 -2.15 -2.40 6.25
N GLY A 65 -2.75 -2.72 7.40
CA GLY A 65 -3.78 -1.88 8.02
C GLY A 65 -3.33 -0.44 8.26
N HIS A 66 -2.08 -0.25 8.70
CA HIS A 66 -1.54 1.08 8.98
C HIS A 66 -1.29 1.89 7.71
N PHE A 67 -0.49 1.38 6.78
CA PHE A 67 -0.12 2.17 5.60
C PHE A 67 -1.28 2.29 4.59
N LEU A 68 -2.14 1.29 4.44
CA LEU A 68 -3.35 1.40 3.63
C LEU A 68 -4.37 2.35 4.25
N GLY A 69 -4.51 2.35 5.59
CA GLY A 69 -5.36 3.31 6.29
C GLY A 69 -4.89 4.77 6.16
N SER A 70 -3.63 4.99 5.78
CA SER A 70 -3.06 6.31 5.51
C SER A 70 -3.23 6.79 4.07
N CYS A 71 -3.79 5.95 3.18
CA CYS A 71 -4.10 6.33 1.81
C CYS A 71 -5.25 7.34 1.74
N PRO A 72 -5.29 8.21 0.70
CA PRO A 72 -6.39 9.15 0.53
C PRO A 72 -7.71 8.45 0.20
N GLY A 73 -8.82 9.00 0.68
CA GLY A 73 -10.16 8.50 0.38
C GLY A 73 -10.35 7.04 0.79
N ARG A 74 -10.82 6.21 -0.14
CA ARG A 74 -11.04 4.76 0.03
C ARG A 74 -10.05 3.89 -0.74
N VAL A 75 -8.92 4.45 -1.12
CA VAL A 75 -7.86 3.73 -1.82
C VAL A 75 -7.35 2.54 -1.00
N GLY A 76 -7.21 2.71 0.32
CA GLY A 76 -6.74 1.64 1.21
C GLY A 76 -7.66 0.42 1.19
N GLU A 77 -8.95 0.63 1.37
CA GLU A 77 -9.97 -0.43 1.33
C GLU A 77 -10.04 -1.06 -0.07
N TYR A 78 -9.97 -0.23 -1.11
CA TYR A 78 -9.93 -0.72 -2.49
C TYR A 78 -8.74 -1.65 -2.71
N MET A 79 -7.52 -1.24 -2.37
CA MET A 79 -6.32 -2.07 -2.55
C MET A 79 -6.36 -3.33 -1.69
N ALA A 80 -6.79 -3.19 -0.42
CA ALA A 80 -6.87 -4.31 0.52
C ALA A 80 -7.82 -5.42 0.05
N LEU A 81 -8.98 -5.05 -0.50
CA LEU A 81 -10.01 -6.00 -0.87
C LEU A 81 -9.84 -6.56 -2.29
N THR A 82 -9.18 -5.82 -3.17
CA THR A 82 -9.05 -6.21 -4.58
C THR A 82 -7.68 -6.78 -4.93
N GLY A 83 -6.64 -6.50 -4.15
CA GLY A 83 -5.27 -6.80 -4.52
C GLY A 83 -4.81 -6.05 -5.79
N HIS A 84 -5.43 -4.91 -6.09
CA HIS A 84 -5.14 -4.13 -7.30
C HIS A 84 -3.68 -3.72 -7.38
N VAL A 85 -3.09 -3.89 -8.56
CA VAL A 85 -1.69 -3.53 -8.82
C VAL A 85 -1.62 -2.10 -9.32
N ILE A 86 -0.83 -1.28 -8.64
CA ILE A 86 -0.58 0.12 -9.00
C ILE A 86 0.84 0.34 -9.48
N GLY A 87 1.04 1.40 -10.28
CA GLY A 87 2.37 1.85 -10.70
C GLY A 87 2.99 2.90 -9.78
N GLY A 88 4.24 3.26 -10.04
CA GLY A 88 4.99 4.22 -9.21
C GLY A 88 4.31 5.58 -9.07
N ALA A 89 3.75 6.14 -10.15
CA ALA A 89 3.04 7.42 -10.10
C ALA A 89 1.80 7.37 -9.20
N GLN A 90 1.02 6.27 -9.27
CA GLN A 90 -0.13 6.05 -8.37
C GLN A 90 0.33 5.87 -6.93
N ALA A 91 1.44 5.16 -6.69
CA ALA A 91 1.97 4.97 -5.35
C ALA A 91 2.30 6.31 -4.68
N VAL A 92 2.88 7.27 -5.41
CA VAL A 92 3.12 8.63 -4.90
C VAL A 92 1.80 9.36 -4.63
N ALA A 93 0.87 9.34 -5.59
CA ALA A 93 -0.43 10.00 -5.44
C ALA A 93 -1.26 9.45 -4.27
N TRP A 94 -1.09 8.17 -3.96
CA TRP A 94 -1.85 7.46 -2.94
C TRP A 94 -1.10 7.31 -1.59
N ASN A 95 -0.04 8.10 -1.40
CA ASN A 95 0.76 8.13 -0.16
C ASN A 95 1.44 6.79 0.19
N LEU A 96 1.72 5.96 -0.81
CA LEU A 96 2.47 4.71 -0.66
C LEU A 96 3.93 4.84 -1.12
N ALA A 97 4.29 6.01 -1.66
CA ALA A 97 5.66 6.40 -1.95
C ALA A 97 5.83 7.91 -1.80
N ASP A 98 7.05 8.37 -1.64
CA ASP A 98 7.37 9.79 -1.43
C ASP A 98 7.91 10.44 -2.70
N LEU A 99 8.65 9.68 -3.51
CA LEU A 99 9.37 10.20 -4.68
C LEU A 99 9.36 9.17 -5.81
N ILE A 100 9.36 9.68 -7.05
CA ILE A 100 9.59 8.87 -8.24
C ILE A 100 10.91 9.28 -8.89
N VAL A 101 11.74 8.30 -9.23
CA VAL A 101 13.04 8.47 -9.90
C VAL A 101 13.03 7.57 -11.13
N PRO A 102 13.39 8.06 -12.32
CA PRO A 102 13.53 7.17 -13.47
C PRO A 102 14.53 6.05 -13.19
N SER A 103 14.18 4.82 -13.51
CA SER A 103 14.98 3.64 -13.15
C SER A 103 16.45 3.72 -13.63
N GLN A 104 16.68 4.34 -14.78
CA GLN A 104 18.01 4.57 -15.32
C GLN A 104 18.89 5.49 -14.46
N HIS A 105 18.29 6.26 -13.54
CA HIS A 105 18.99 7.20 -12.65
C HIS A 105 19.09 6.72 -11.20
N LEU A 106 18.64 5.50 -10.90
CA LEU A 106 18.69 4.97 -9.53
C LEU A 106 20.10 4.92 -8.96
N HIS A 107 21.10 4.58 -9.78
CA HIS A 107 22.48 4.57 -9.32
C HIS A 107 22.97 5.98 -8.94
N GLN A 108 22.67 6.98 -9.75
CA GLN A 108 22.98 8.38 -9.44
C GLN A 108 22.24 8.86 -8.18
N ALA A 109 20.98 8.44 -8.02
CA ALA A 109 20.19 8.73 -6.83
C ALA A 109 20.79 8.10 -5.57
N TRP A 110 21.31 6.89 -5.69
CA TRP A 110 22.03 6.21 -4.61
C TRP A 110 23.32 6.96 -4.24
N GLU A 111 24.16 7.29 -5.22
CA GLU A 111 25.42 8.02 -5.01
C GLU A 111 25.17 9.40 -4.37
N ALA A 112 24.10 10.08 -4.73
CA ALA A 112 23.78 11.38 -4.15
C ALA A 112 23.58 11.33 -2.62
N LEU A 113 23.16 10.19 -2.07
CA LEU A 113 22.99 10.01 -0.62
C LEU A 113 24.31 10.19 0.16
N GLU A 114 25.44 9.87 -0.46
CA GLU A 114 26.76 10.04 0.18
C GLU A 114 27.04 11.50 0.53
N HIS A 115 26.43 12.44 -0.20
CA HIS A 115 26.60 13.87 -0.02
C HIS A 115 25.59 14.52 0.93
N PHE A 116 24.54 13.79 1.28
CA PHE A 116 23.53 14.31 2.20
C PHE A 116 23.96 14.11 3.66
N ARG A 117 23.66 15.09 4.48
CA ARG A 117 23.91 15.06 5.93
C ARG A 117 22.67 15.52 6.68
N PRO A 118 21.54 14.79 6.52
CA PRO A 118 20.29 15.19 7.14
C PRO A 118 20.35 14.99 8.65
N SER A 119 19.74 15.89 9.39
CA SER A 119 19.50 15.78 10.84
C SER A 119 18.20 15.04 11.17
N SER A 120 17.33 14.85 10.17
CA SER A 120 16.04 14.16 10.34
C SER A 120 15.58 13.51 9.03
N PRO A 121 14.65 12.54 9.10
CA PRO A 121 14.01 11.96 7.92
C PRO A 121 13.33 12.99 7.01
N ASP A 122 12.66 13.99 7.59
CA ASP A 122 12.01 15.06 6.84
C ASP A 122 12.99 15.95 6.11
N GLU A 123 14.14 16.22 6.72
CA GLU A 123 15.20 16.95 6.03
C GLU A 123 15.79 16.15 4.88
N LEU A 124 16.00 14.85 5.07
CA LEU A 124 16.45 13.96 4.00
C LEU A 124 15.48 13.99 2.82
N ARG A 125 14.16 13.87 3.09
CA ARG A 125 13.13 13.93 2.05
C ARG A 125 13.18 15.25 1.28
N ARG A 126 13.29 16.38 1.96
CA ARG A 126 13.40 17.71 1.32
C ARG A 126 14.69 17.89 0.53
N LEU A 127 15.84 17.41 1.04
CA LEU A 127 17.12 17.47 0.32
C LEU A 127 17.04 16.65 -0.96
N TRP A 128 16.49 15.46 -0.89
CA TRP A 128 16.35 14.59 -2.05
C TRP A 128 15.38 15.14 -3.08
N GLN A 129 14.23 15.63 -2.65
CA GLN A 129 13.27 16.25 -3.56
C GLN A 129 13.91 17.40 -4.35
N ARG A 130 14.61 18.31 -3.67
CA ARG A 130 15.34 19.41 -4.33
C ARG A 130 16.40 18.90 -5.31
N TRP A 131 17.10 17.83 -4.94
CA TRP A 131 18.10 17.23 -5.82
C TRP A 131 17.46 16.64 -7.08
N CYS A 132 16.34 15.93 -6.95
CA CYS A 132 15.57 15.41 -8.09
C CYS A 132 15.06 16.54 -9.01
N GLU A 133 14.58 17.64 -8.44
CA GLU A 133 14.13 18.81 -9.18
C GLU A 133 15.28 19.46 -9.98
N GLN A 134 16.45 19.57 -9.36
CA GLN A 134 17.66 20.12 -10.02
C GLN A 134 18.20 19.21 -11.12
N ALA A 135 18.02 17.91 -11.00
CA ALA A 135 18.44 16.95 -11.99
C ALA A 135 17.59 17.01 -13.29
N HIS A 136 16.47 17.75 -13.27
CA HIS A 136 15.56 17.94 -14.42
C HIS A 136 15.14 16.62 -15.09
N TRP A 137 14.97 15.58 -14.28
CA TRP A 137 14.51 14.30 -14.81
C TRP A 137 13.06 14.42 -15.28
N ASN A 138 12.79 13.84 -16.44
CA ASN A 138 11.44 13.76 -16.95
C ASN A 138 10.66 12.70 -16.16
N VAL A 139 10.15 13.10 -15.00
CA VAL A 139 9.28 12.27 -14.17
C VAL A 139 7.86 12.43 -14.70
N PRO A 140 7.12 11.34 -14.94
CA PRO A 140 5.73 11.43 -15.32
C PRO A 140 4.96 12.24 -14.27
N SER A 141 4.54 13.45 -14.63
CA SER A 141 3.91 14.41 -13.69
C SER A 141 2.41 14.15 -13.48
N GLN A 142 1.82 13.25 -14.25
CA GLN A 142 0.39 12.92 -14.08
C GLN A 142 0.26 11.82 -13.03
N ALA A 143 0.14 12.26 -11.79
CA ALA A 143 -0.46 11.40 -10.78
C ALA A 143 -1.89 11.10 -11.24
N PRO A 144 -2.29 9.84 -11.36
CA PRO A 144 -3.67 9.50 -11.62
C PRO A 144 -4.53 10.11 -10.49
N GLU A 145 -5.67 10.63 -10.85
CA GLU A 145 -6.69 11.04 -9.90
C GLU A 145 -6.99 9.87 -8.93
N GLY A 146 -7.59 10.17 -7.78
CA GLY A 146 -8.05 9.17 -6.82
C GLY A 146 -8.97 8.11 -7.44
N LEU A 147 -9.62 7.33 -6.65
CA LEU A 147 -10.62 6.39 -7.15
C LEU A 147 -11.73 7.13 -7.89
N ARG A 148 -12.30 6.48 -8.93
CA ARG A 148 -13.50 6.98 -9.57
C ARG A 148 -14.62 7.17 -8.53
N PRO A 149 -15.47 8.19 -8.63
CA PRO A 149 -16.52 8.49 -7.64
C PRO A 149 -17.39 7.28 -7.27
N GLU A 150 -17.68 6.41 -8.25
CA GLU A 150 -18.50 5.21 -8.01
C GLU A 150 -17.74 4.18 -7.14
N LEU A 151 -16.44 4.03 -7.33
CA LEU A 151 -15.61 3.17 -6.48
C LEU A 151 -15.46 3.78 -5.09
N GLU A 152 -15.18 5.06 -5.01
CA GLU A 152 -15.10 5.79 -3.73
C GLU A 152 -16.37 5.61 -2.90
N ALA A 153 -17.54 5.75 -3.53
CA ALA A 153 -18.83 5.57 -2.87
C ALA A 153 -19.05 4.10 -2.43
N ALA A 154 -18.70 3.13 -3.28
CA ALA A 154 -18.89 1.73 -2.96
C ALA A 154 -17.97 1.29 -1.79
N PHE A 155 -16.67 1.62 -1.86
CA PHE A 155 -15.71 1.26 -0.81
C PHE A 155 -15.87 2.06 0.49
N ALA A 156 -16.76 3.05 0.54
CA ALA A 156 -17.14 3.74 1.75
C ALA A 156 -18.21 2.97 2.59
N LEU A 157 -18.79 1.91 2.05
CA LEU A 157 -19.82 1.12 2.72
C LEU A 157 -19.19 0.28 3.85
N PRO A 158 -19.95 0.01 4.92
CA PRO A 158 -19.40 -0.58 6.14
C PRO A 158 -19.09 -2.07 6.04
N THR A 159 -19.65 -2.80 5.07
CA THR A 159 -19.44 -4.24 4.94
C THR A 159 -19.06 -4.64 3.52
N VAL A 160 -18.28 -5.72 3.41
CA VAL A 160 -17.89 -6.29 2.11
C VAL A 160 -19.12 -6.69 1.28
N SER A 161 -20.16 -7.21 1.91
CA SER A 161 -21.41 -7.57 1.21
C SER A 161 -22.11 -6.37 0.58
N GLU A 162 -22.14 -5.24 1.28
CA GLU A 162 -22.71 -3.99 0.73
C GLU A 162 -21.83 -3.42 -0.37
N ILE A 163 -20.50 -3.49 -0.24
CA ILE A 163 -19.56 -3.08 -1.29
C ILE A 163 -19.81 -3.90 -2.55
N VAL A 164 -19.90 -5.23 -2.44
CA VAL A 164 -20.16 -6.12 -3.58
C VAL A 164 -21.48 -5.78 -4.24
N ALA A 165 -22.56 -5.65 -3.46
CA ALA A 165 -23.89 -5.32 -3.99
C ALA A 165 -23.89 -3.97 -4.71
N ALA A 166 -23.20 -2.97 -4.19
CA ALA A 166 -23.11 -1.65 -4.82
C ALA A 166 -22.33 -1.69 -6.14
N LEU A 167 -21.22 -2.45 -6.19
CA LEU A 167 -20.44 -2.61 -7.41
C LEU A 167 -21.22 -3.38 -8.49
N GLU A 168 -21.92 -4.45 -8.13
CA GLU A 168 -22.78 -5.20 -9.03
C GLU A 168 -23.92 -4.32 -9.59
N ALA A 169 -24.59 -3.56 -8.72
CA ALA A 169 -25.66 -2.63 -9.13
C ALA A 169 -25.15 -1.54 -10.09
N ALA A 170 -23.90 -1.11 -9.95
CA ALA A 170 -23.23 -0.17 -10.84
C ALA A 170 -22.69 -0.81 -12.12
N GLY A 171 -22.81 -2.12 -12.30
CA GLY A 171 -22.24 -2.85 -13.44
C GLY A 171 -20.71 -2.86 -13.44
N ILE A 172 -20.08 -2.63 -12.30
CA ILE A 172 -18.63 -2.59 -12.14
C ILE A 172 -18.15 -4.01 -11.82
N GLN A 173 -17.44 -4.62 -12.77
CA GLN A 173 -16.72 -5.87 -12.51
C GLN A 173 -15.43 -5.55 -11.73
N CYS A 174 -15.48 -5.73 -10.42
CA CYS A 174 -14.32 -5.70 -9.58
C CYS A 174 -13.94 -7.13 -9.22
N GLN A 175 -12.72 -7.56 -9.55
CA GLN A 175 -12.20 -8.83 -9.04
C GLN A 175 -11.85 -8.61 -7.56
N MET A 176 -12.87 -8.59 -6.73
CA MET A 176 -12.65 -8.71 -5.30
C MET A 176 -12.28 -10.15 -5.00
N ALA A 177 -11.67 -10.36 -3.87
CA ALA A 177 -11.24 -11.64 -3.33
C ALA A 177 -12.35 -12.72 -3.20
N ALA A 178 -13.39 -12.67 -4.03
CA ALA A 178 -14.41 -13.70 -4.14
C ALA A 178 -13.83 -15.11 -4.35
N LYS A 179 -12.57 -15.22 -4.77
CA LYS A 179 -11.85 -16.49 -4.74
C LYS A 179 -11.41 -16.91 -3.35
N ALA A 180 -11.12 -15.96 -2.44
CA ALA A 180 -10.75 -16.26 -1.06
C ALA A 180 -11.97 -16.67 -0.23
N PHE A 181 -13.13 -16.10 -0.52
CA PHE A 181 -14.37 -16.39 0.22
C PHE A 181 -15.20 -17.50 -0.42
N GLY A 182 -14.74 -18.16 -1.49
CA GLY A 182 -15.56 -19.11 -2.25
C GLY A 182 -16.89 -18.45 -2.67
N ARG A 183 -17.59 -18.97 -3.64
CA ARG A 183 -19.03 -18.67 -3.78
C ARG A 183 -19.74 -19.26 -2.56
N THR A 184 -19.77 -18.55 -1.46
CA THR A 184 -20.64 -18.93 -0.35
C THR A 184 -22.05 -18.63 -0.77
N THR A 185 -22.73 -19.65 -1.25
CA THR A 185 -24.17 -19.70 -1.16
C THR A 185 -24.49 -19.59 0.33
N GLY A 186 -24.93 -18.46 0.75
CA GLY A 186 -25.63 -17.98 1.98
C GLY A 186 -25.44 -18.62 3.33
N ASN A 187 -24.79 -19.77 3.48
CA ASN A 187 -24.80 -20.55 4.73
C ASN A 187 -23.41 -20.81 5.38
N ASP A 188 -22.31 -20.35 4.78
CA ASP A 188 -20.95 -20.68 5.29
C ASP A 188 -20.25 -19.51 6.02
N ILE A 189 -20.98 -18.48 6.43
CA ILE A 189 -20.43 -17.31 7.12
C ILE A 189 -19.96 -17.65 8.55
N ASP A 190 -20.39 -18.76 9.09
CA ASP A 190 -20.16 -19.16 10.50
C ASP A 190 -18.89 -20.01 10.71
N HIS A 191 -18.04 -20.22 9.70
CA HIS A 191 -16.81 -20.99 9.90
C HIS A 191 -15.72 -20.09 10.52
N PRO A 192 -15.09 -20.50 11.65
CA PRO A 192 -14.11 -19.69 12.37
C PRO A 192 -12.90 -19.21 11.55
N ALA A 193 -12.59 -19.92 10.45
CA ALA A 193 -11.52 -19.54 9.53
C ALA A 193 -11.88 -18.34 8.62
N HIS A 194 -13.14 -17.95 8.55
CA HIS A 194 -13.63 -16.90 7.67
C HIS A 194 -13.97 -15.58 8.39
N GLY A 195 -13.90 -15.56 9.70
CA GLY A 195 -14.29 -14.42 10.54
C GLY A 195 -13.30 -13.24 10.55
N GLY A 196 -12.10 -13.40 10.01
CA GLY A 196 -11.03 -12.39 10.11
C GLY A 196 -11.06 -11.26 9.08
N ALA A 197 -11.86 -11.38 8.03
CA ALA A 197 -11.81 -10.44 6.91
C ALA A 197 -12.91 -9.37 6.90
N ALA A 198 -13.74 -9.29 7.93
CA ALA A 198 -15.04 -8.65 7.82
C ALA A 198 -15.10 -7.17 8.22
N VAL A 199 -14.06 -6.53 8.74
CA VAL A 199 -14.20 -5.13 9.19
C VAL A 199 -12.98 -4.30 8.86
N LEU A 200 -12.93 -3.77 7.67
CA LEU A 200 -12.23 -2.53 7.38
C LEU A 200 -13.17 -1.37 7.75
N GLY A 201 -13.26 -1.06 9.03
CA GLY A 201 -13.92 0.14 9.52
C GLY A 201 -13.03 1.37 9.31
N ARG A 202 -13.65 2.58 9.37
CA ARG A 202 -12.94 3.87 9.31
C ARG A 202 -11.67 3.86 10.17
N SER A 203 -10.72 4.70 9.87
CA SER A 203 -9.34 4.82 10.39
C SER A 203 -9.07 4.45 11.88
N GLY A 204 -10.08 4.37 12.72
CA GLY A 204 -9.96 3.89 14.10
C GLY A 204 -10.12 2.37 14.28
N ALA A 205 -10.54 1.64 13.24
CA ALA A 205 -10.72 0.18 13.35
C ALA A 205 -9.53 -0.62 12.78
N LEU A 206 -8.68 0.02 12.01
CA LEU A 206 -7.43 -0.57 11.54
C LEU A 206 -6.39 -0.72 12.67
N ASP A 207 -6.52 0.10 13.73
CA ASP A 207 -5.67 0.03 14.93
C ASP A 207 -5.98 -1.22 15.81
N HIS A 208 -7.05 -1.95 15.53
CA HIS A 208 -7.47 -3.14 16.28
C HIS A 208 -7.33 -4.45 15.50
N LEU A 209 -6.56 -4.48 14.42
CA LEU A 209 -6.03 -5.74 13.93
C LEU A 209 -4.95 -6.22 14.91
N ASP A 210 -5.41 -6.64 16.11
CA ASP A 210 -4.56 -7.34 17.05
C ASP A 210 -3.97 -8.54 16.32
N VAL A 211 -2.66 -8.51 16.21
CA VAL A 211 -1.85 -9.62 15.75
C VAL A 211 -2.17 -10.78 16.69
N PHE A 212 -2.90 -11.75 16.20
CA PHE A 212 -3.11 -12.99 16.94
C PHE A 212 -1.73 -13.60 17.26
N HIS A 213 -1.46 -13.69 18.53
CA HIS A 213 -0.30 -14.39 19.09
C HIS A 213 -0.38 -15.89 18.86
#